data_8d408f6f332e41d749dc6275dce07de6
#
_entry.id   8d408f6f332e41d749dc6275dce07de6
#
_cell.length_a   1.000
_cell.length_b   1.000
_cell.length_c   1.000
_cell.angle_alpha   90.00
_cell.angle_beta   90.00
_cell.angle_gamma   90.00
#
_symmetry.space_group_name_H-M   'P 1'
#
loop_
_entity.id
_entity.type
_entity.pdbx_description
1 polymer ?
#
loop_
_entity_poly.entity_id
_entity_poly.type
_entity_poly.pdbx_seq_one_letter_code
_entity_poly.pdbx_strand_id
1 'polypeptide(L)'
;MIIKSIELRNFRNYENLEIHFDQGTNILYGDNAQGKTNILEAAYISGTTKSHKGSRDREMIRFGESESHIRTIVQKNEKEYQIDMHLRKSGAKGVAVNKIPIKKASELFGILNIVFFSPEDLNIIKNGPAERRRFIDLELCQLDKMYLSDLSNYNHILNQRNKLLKDICYRQDLLDTLPVWDMQLLEYGRRIIQKRKKFVEELNKIIIQIHSNISGGKEKLVLKYEPNIDDIFFEDELLSAKQKDLKLCQTTVGPHRDDMLFSIEGVDIRKFGSQGQQRTSALSLKLSEIDLVKKSIHNTPVLLLDDVLSELDSNRQNYLLNSITDIQTIITCTGLEEFVKNRFHINRIFQVIEGKVYQKEAADDI
;
A
#
# COMPACT_ATOMS: atom_id res chain seq x y z
N MET A 1 12.20 4.89 -11.74
CA MET A 1 12.06 6.05 -10.82
C MET A 1 12.84 5.76 -9.54
N ILE A 2 13.40 6.79 -8.90
CA ILE A 2 14.24 6.63 -7.72
C ILE A 2 13.99 7.74 -6.69
N ILE A 3 14.15 7.42 -5.42
CA ILE A 3 14.30 8.39 -4.33
C ILE A 3 15.76 8.75 -4.24
N LYS A 4 16.11 10.03 -4.40
CA LYS A 4 17.49 10.54 -4.24
C LYS A 4 17.83 10.81 -2.79
N SER A 5 16.94 11.48 -2.07
CA SER A 5 17.15 11.82 -0.67
C SER A 5 15.83 11.93 0.10
N ILE A 6 15.94 11.77 1.41
CA ILE A 6 14.87 12.05 2.38
C ILE A 6 15.46 12.93 3.48
N GLU A 7 14.79 14.04 3.74
CA GLU A 7 15.03 14.90 4.90
C GLU A 7 13.84 14.78 5.86
N LEU A 8 14.11 14.53 7.12
CA LEU A 8 13.13 14.44 8.19
C LEU A 8 13.40 15.50 9.25
N ARG A 9 12.34 16.11 9.74
CA ARG A 9 12.42 17.00 10.91
C ARG A 9 11.26 16.68 11.85
N ASN A 10 11.59 16.37 13.09
CA ASN A 10 10.64 15.98 14.15
C ASN A 10 9.69 14.85 13.73
N PHE A 11 10.21 13.83 13.02
CA PHE A 11 9.46 12.69 12.54
C PHE A 11 9.77 11.44 13.35
N ARG A 12 8.78 10.85 14.01
CA ARG A 12 8.93 9.66 14.85
C ARG A 12 10.03 9.85 15.91
N ASN A 13 11.12 9.09 15.82
CA ASN A 13 12.29 9.21 16.70
C ASN A 13 13.37 10.16 16.17
N TYR A 14 13.23 10.66 14.93
CA TYR A 14 14.19 11.57 14.31
C TYR A 14 13.90 13.03 14.67
N GLU A 15 14.89 13.72 15.23
CA GLU A 15 14.85 15.16 15.36
C GLU A 15 15.18 15.83 14.04
N ASN A 16 16.33 15.44 13.47
CA ASN A 16 16.76 15.82 12.13
C ASN A 16 17.45 14.62 11.50
N LEU A 17 17.14 14.35 10.25
CA LEU A 17 17.80 13.36 9.42
C LEU A 17 17.89 13.87 8.00
N GLU A 18 19.02 13.68 7.37
CA GLU A 18 19.21 13.77 5.93
C GLU A 18 19.91 12.51 5.46
N ILE A 19 19.33 11.82 4.47
CA ILE A 19 19.86 10.58 3.91
C ILE A 19 19.77 10.59 2.40
N HIS A 20 20.86 10.22 1.72
CA HIS A 20 20.95 10.12 0.26
C HIS A 20 21.06 8.66 -0.15
N PHE A 21 20.20 8.23 -1.05
CA PHE A 21 20.15 6.85 -1.54
C PHE A 21 20.86 6.70 -2.89
N ASP A 22 21.39 5.50 -3.13
CA ASP A 22 21.82 5.05 -4.45
C ASP A 22 20.62 4.59 -5.27
N GLN A 23 20.77 4.53 -6.58
CA GLN A 23 19.73 4.06 -7.51
C GLN A 23 19.47 2.55 -7.45
N GLY A 24 20.37 1.78 -6.86
CA GLY A 24 20.26 0.32 -6.68
C GLY A 24 19.80 -0.03 -5.27
N THR A 25 20.50 -0.97 -4.63
CA THR A 25 20.17 -1.50 -3.32
C THR A 25 20.80 -0.69 -2.20
N ASN A 26 19.95 -0.22 -1.29
CA ASN A 26 20.32 0.52 -0.09
C ASN A 26 19.87 -0.29 1.14
N ILE A 27 20.78 -0.54 2.06
CA ILE A 27 20.50 -1.32 3.28
C ILE A 27 20.60 -0.41 4.50
N LEU A 28 19.53 -0.43 5.31
CA LEU A 28 19.46 0.19 6.63
C LEU A 28 19.53 -0.93 7.68
N TYR A 29 20.67 -1.08 8.36
CA TYR A 29 20.84 -2.13 9.37
C TYR A 29 21.04 -1.57 10.77
N GLY A 30 20.76 -2.37 11.79
CA GLY A 30 20.90 -2.04 13.20
C GLY A 30 19.87 -2.78 14.04
N ASP A 31 19.96 -2.65 15.34
CA ASP A 31 19.04 -3.32 16.28
C ASP A 31 17.58 -2.90 16.08
N ASN A 32 16.66 -3.66 16.67
CA ASN A 32 15.25 -3.33 16.65
C ASN A 32 14.99 -2.02 17.38
N ALA A 33 13.91 -1.32 16.97
CA ALA A 33 13.49 -0.03 17.52
C ALA A 33 14.47 1.15 17.32
N GLN A 34 15.55 1.02 16.52
CA GLN A 34 16.47 2.12 16.23
C GLN A 34 15.92 3.17 15.27
N GLY A 35 14.83 2.88 14.55
CA GLY A 35 14.17 3.82 13.64
C GLY A 35 14.23 3.46 12.16
N LYS A 36 14.81 2.32 11.78
CA LYS A 36 14.90 1.85 10.38
C LYS A 36 13.56 1.91 9.64
N THR A 37 12.54 1.28 10.18
CA THR A 37 11.16 1.28 9.63
C THR A 37 10.59 2.69 9.50
N ASN A 38 10.98 3.64 10.36
CA ASN A 38 10.48 5.01 10.30
C ASN A 38 10.99 5.77 9.06
N ILE A 39 12.19 5.44 8.56
CA ILE A 39 12.69 5.98 7.28
C ILE A 39 11.86 5.42 6.12
N LEU A 40 11.58 4.11 6.11
CA LEU A 40 10.71 3.52 5.10
C LEU A 40 9.29 4.09 5.18
N GLU A 41 8.77 4.33 6.38
CA GLU A 41 7.46 4.97 6.56
C GLU A 41 7.42 6.37 5.95
N ALA A 42 8.48 7.17 6.14
CA ALA A 42 8.58 8.49 5.53
C ALA A 42 8.61 8.43 3.99
N ALA A 43 9.40 7.51 3.43
CA ALA A 43 9.39 7.25 1.98
C ALA A 43 7.98 6.89 1.48
N TYR A 44 7.33 5.94 2.15
CA TYR A 44 6.00 5.47 1.79
C TYR A 44 4.93 6.57 1.84
N ILE A 45 4.92 7.38 2.89
CA ILE A 45 4.00 8.51 3.03
C ILE A 45 4.20 9.52 1.90
N SER A 46 5.44 9.74 1.46
CA SER A 46 5.76 10.65 0.35
C SER A 46 5.15 10.21 -0.99
N GLY A 47 4.92 8.91 -1.19
CA GLY A 47 4.23 8.40 -2.38
C GLY A 47 2.71 8.24 -2.23
N THR A 48 2.22 7.98 -1.01
CA THR A 48 0.84 7.53 -0.76
C THR A 48 0.00 8.48 0.10
N THR A 49 0.61 9.48 0.73
CA THR A 49 -0.01 10.40 1.70
C THR A 49 -0.47 9.77 3.02
N LYS A 50 -0.31 8.46 3.20
CA LYS A 50 -0.76 7.73 4.39
C LYS A 50 0.34 6.81 4.91
N SER A 51 0.36 6.57 6.21
CA SER A 51 1.23 5.56 6.82
C SER A 51 0.78 4.14 6.42
N HIS A 52 1.74 3.26 6.10
CA HIS A 52 1.48 1.84 5.87
C HIS A 52 0.90 1.16 7.12
N LYS A 53 1.32 1.60 8.32
CA LYS A 53 0.81 1.14 9.61
C LYS A 53 -0.59 1.65 9.95
N GLY A 54 -1.18 2.54 9.13
CA GLY A 54 -2.45 3.18 9.42
C GLY A 54 -2.38 4.23 10.53
N SER A 55 -1.18 4.66 10.92
CA SER A 55 -0.98 5.72 11.92
C SER A 55 -1.62 7.04 11.48
N ARG A 56 -2.20 7.76 12.44
CA ARG A 56 -2.70 9.11 12.20
C ARG A 56 -1.53 10.09 12.06
N ASP A 57 -1.73 11.19 11.33
CA ASP A 57 -0.68 12.18 11.07
C ASP A 57 -0.01 12.66 12.39
N ARG A 58 -0.79 12.89 13.45
CA ARG A 58 -0.30 13.32 14.77
C ARG A 58 0.58 12.29 15.48
N GLU A 59 0.43 11.00 15.17
CA GLU A 59 1.17 9.90 15.78
C GLU A 59 2.57 9.73 15.15
N MET A 60 2.79 10.34 14.00
CA MET A 60 4.07 10.35 13.30
C MET A 60 4.96 11.52 13.68
N ILE A 61 4.41 12.52 14.38
CA ILE A 61 5.17 13.65 14.93
C ILE A 61 5.97 13.18 16.14
N ARG A 62 7.23 13.63 16.24
CA ARG A 62 8.11 13.31 17.35
C ARG A 62 7.45 13.68 18.67
N PHE A 63 7.63 12.82 19.67
CA PHE A 63 7.09 13.06 21.00
C PHE A 63 7.60 14.39 21.58
N GLY A 64 6.69 15.21 22.10
CA GLY A 64 6.98 16.56 22.58
C GLY A 64 6.76 17.67 21.53
N GLU A 65 6.84 17.35 20.23
CA GLU A 65 6.74 18.34 19.14
C GLU A 65 5.30 18.56 18.69
N SER A 66 5.05 19.71 18.06
CA SER A 66 3.73 20.10 17.53
C SER A 66 3.57 19.83 16.03
N GLU A 67 4.68 19.72 15.31
CA GLU A 67 4.71 19.56 13.86
C GLU A 67 5.94 18.73 13.43
N SER A 68 5.84 18.19 12.21
CA SER A 68 6.92 17.42 11.57
C SER A 68 6.98 17.74 10.10
N HIS A 69 8.17 17.67 9.51
CA HIS A 69 8.40 17.87 8.09
C HIS A 69 9.10 16.67 7.48
N ILE A 70 8.63 16.27 6.30
CA ILE A 70 9.26 15.27 5.44
C ILE A 70 9.50 15.95 4.10
N ARG A 71 10.73 15.91 3.61
CA ARG A 71 11.07 16.28 2.25
C ARG A 71 11.68 15.07 1.55
N THR A 72 11.17 14.75 0.37
CA THR A 72 11.68 13.65 -0.46
C THR A 72 11.99 14.18 -1.84
N ILE A 73 13.21 13.94 -2.30
CA ILE A 73 13.62 14.25 -3.68
C ILE A 73 13.52 12.96 -4.50
N VAL A 74 12.71 13.03 -5.54
CA VAL A 74 12.41 11.90 -6.43
C VAL A 74 12.86 12.23 -7.84
N GLN A 75 13.58 11.31 -8.48
CA GLN A 75 13.85 11.37 -9.91
C GLN A 75 12.93 10.40 -10.64
N LYS A 76 12.15 10.92 -11.59
CA LYS A 76 11.31 10.12 -12.48
C LYS A 76 11.64 10.47 -13.91
N ASN A 77 12.18 9.50 -14.65
CA ASN A 77 12.81 9.73 -15.94
C ASN A 77 13.92 10.80 -15.79
N GLU A 78 13.92 11.84 -16.59
CA GLU A 78 14.90 12.94 -16.54
C GLU A 78 14.46 14.11 -15.63
N LYS A 79 13.28 14.00 -15.00
CA LYS A 79 12.71 15.07 -14.16
C LYS A 79 12.89 14.78 -12.68
N GLU A 80 13.25 15.81 -11.96
CA GLU A 80 13.33 15.78 -10.50
C GLU A 80 12.08 16.44 -9.91
N TYR A 81 11.57 15.82 -8.84
CA TYR A 81 10.41 16.29 -8.07
C TYR A 81 10.80 16.39 -6.61
N GLN A 82 10.49 17.53 -6.00
CA GLN A 82 10.56 17.73 -4.56
C GLN A 82 9.15 17.56 -3.99
N ILE A 83 9.01 16.63 -3.05
CA ILE A 83 7.77 16.39 -2.32
C ILE A 83 7.98 16.85 -0.88
N ASP A 84 7.25 17.86 -0.44
CA ASP A 84 7.27 18.36 0.93
C ASP A 84 5.97 18.01 1.64
N MET A 85 6.07 17.44 2.83
CA MET A 85 4.91 17.16 3.69
C MET A 85 5.09 17.82 5.05
N HIS A 86 4.07 18.51 5.49
CA HIS A 86 4.01 19.16 6.78
C HIS A 86 2.87 18.55 7.61
N LEU A 87 3.25 17.77 8.61
CA LEU A 87 2.32 17.15 9.55
C LEU A 87 2.11 18.05 10.76
N ARG A 88 0.87 18.15 11.22
CA ARG A 88 0.50 19.00 12.38
C ARG A 88 -0.36 18.21 13.36
N LYS A 89 -0.17 18.44 14.66
CA LYS A 89 -1.04 17.88 15.70
C LYS A 89 -2.47 18.38 15.60
N SER A 90 -2.65 19.65 15.25
CA SER A 90 -3.93 20.31 15.04
C SER A 90 -4.02 20.83 13.61
N GLY A 91 -5.08 20.44 12.89
CA GLY A 91 -5.32 20.86 11.52
C GLY A 91 -4.94 19.80 10.46
N ALA A 92 -5.19 20.13 9.21
CA ALA A 92 -4.87 19.27 8.08
C ALA A 92 -3.36 19.31 7.76
N LYS A 93 -2.83 18.19 7.28
CA LYS A 93 -1.46 18.17 6.75
C LYS A 93 -1.35 19.02 5.48
N GLY A 94 -0.21 19.67 5.33
CA GLY A 94 0.18 20.35 4.09
C GLY A 94 0.98 19.41 3.21
N VAL A 95 0.75 19.46 1.90
CA VAL A 95 1.57 18.75 0.90
C VAL A 95 1.89 19.73 -0.22
N ALA A 96 3.14 19.75 -0.66
CA ALA A 96 3.58 20.54 -1.81
C ALA A 96 4.44 19.68 -2.75
N VAL A 97 4.35 19.95 -4.04
CA VAL A 97 5.20 19.38 -5.09
C VAL A 97 5.94 20.53 -5.76
N ASN A 98 7.28 20.42 -5.79
CA ASN A 98 8.14 21.50 -6.32
C ASN A 98 7.83 22.87 -5.68
N LYS A 99 7.62 22.87 -4.35
CA LYS A 99 7.26 24.05 -3.53
C LYS A 99 5.86 24.61 -3.82
N ILE A 100 5.06 24.01 -4.69
CA ILE A 100 3.70 24.41 -5.01
C ILE A 100 2.74 23.58 -4.15
N PRO A 101 1.95 24.19 -3.24
CA PRO A 101 0.97 23.48 -2.44
C PRO A 101 -0.07 22.79 -3.31
N ILE A 102 -0.35 21.51 -3.03
CA ILE A 102 -1.39 20.75 -3.69
C ILE A 102 -2.64 20.66 -2.80
N LYS A 103 -3.80 20.63 -3.43
CA LYS A 103 -5.10 20.56 -2.73
C LYS A 103 -5.67 19.15 -2.69
N LYS A 104 -5.33 18.33 -3.66
CA LYS A 104 -5.84 16.95 -3.82
C LYS A 104 -4.71 15.95 -3.81
N ALA A 105 -4.89 14.84 -3.10
CA ALA A 105 -3.94 13.74 -3.10
C ALA A 105 -3.65 13.21 -4.52
N SER A 106 -4.64 13.30 -5.45
CA SER A 106 -4.47 12.90 -6.85
C SER A 106 -3.39 13.65 -7.62
N GLU A 107 -2.97 14.82 -7.13
CA GLU A 107 -1.86 15.59 -7.72
C GLU A 107 -0.49 15.00 -7.35
N LEU A 108 -0.41 14.29 -6.22
CA LEU A 108 0.80 13.59 -5.76
C LEU A 108 0.95 12.21 -6.41
N PHE A 109 -0.16 11.46 -6.48
CA PHE A 109 -0.14 10.08 -6.97
C PHE A 109 0.42 9.98 -8.40
N GLY A 110 1.29 8.97 -8.59
CA GLY A 110 2.01 8.73 -9.84
C GLY A 110 3.33 9.51 -9.99
N ILE A 111 3.70 10.42 -9.07
CA ILE A 111 5.04 11.01 -9.02
C ILE A 111 6.02 9.97 -8.49
N LEU A 112 5.67 9.32 -7.38
CA LEU A 112 6.42 8.26 -6.73
C LEU A 112 5.50 7.06 -6.53
N ASN A 113 5.75 5.97 -7.26
CA ASN A 113 5.08 4.69 -7.05
C ASN A 113 5.96 3.81 -6.17
N ILE A 114 5.37 3.26 -5.13
CA ILE A 114 6.07 2.48 -4.12
C ILE A 114 5.38 1.13 -3.96
N VAL A 115 6.18 0.07 -4.01
CA VAL A 115 5.77 -1.24 -3.51
C VAL A 115 6.41 -1.42 -2.14
N PHE A 116 5.59 -1.53 -1.12
CA PHE A 116 6.03 -1.73 0.26
C PHE A 116 5.79 -3.19 0.65
N PHE A 117 6.82 -3.84 1.15
CA PHE A 117 6.73 -5.21 1.61
C PHE A 117 7.17 -5.29 3.08
N SER A 118 6.33 -5.87 3.93
CA SER A 118 6.56 -6.07 5.36
C SER A 118 6.00 -7.41 5.83
N PRO A 119 6.37 -7.89 7.01
CA PRO A 119 5.76 -9.07 7.63
C PRO A 119 4.24 -8.95 7.79
N GLU A 120 3.73 -7.73 7.91
CA GLU A 120 2.30 -7.44 8.05
C GLU A 120 1.49 -7.77 6.80
N ASP A 121 2.12 -7.90 5.61
CA ASP A 121 1.44 -8.28 4.37
C ASP A 121 0.80 -9.67 4.44
N LEU A 122 1.27 -10.51 5.35
CA LEU A 122 0.63 -11.78 5.67
C LEU A 122 -0.83 -11.60 6.13
N ASN A 123 -1.18 -10.44 6.67
CA ASN A 123 -2.54 -10.09 7.08
C ASN A 123 -3.50 -9.97 5.89
N ILE A 124 -3.02 -9.66 4.68
CA ILE A 124 -3.83 -9.66 3.46
C ILE A 124 -4.42 -11.06 3.23
N ILE A 125 -3.64 -12.09 3.51
CA ILE A 125 -4.06 -13.49 3.38
C ILE A 125 -4.89 -13.94 4.58
N LYS A 126 -4.44 -13.66 5.82
CA LYS A 126 -5.00 -14.21 7.05
C LYS A 126 -6.25 -13.49 7.54
N ASN A 127 -6.26 -12.16 7.43
CA ASN A 127 -7.30 -11.34 8.02
C ASN A 127 -8.57 -11.26 7.17
N GLY A 128 -9.52 -10.45 7.64
CA GLY A 128 -10.80 -10.24 6.98
C GLY A 128 -10.72 -9.42 5.68
N PRO A 129 -11.85 -9.25 4.98
CA PRO A 129 -11.94 -8.56 3.70
C PRO A 129 -11.44 -7.11 3.69
N ALA A 130 -11.40 -6.46 4.86
CA ALA A 130 -10.97 -5.07 4.97
C ALA A 130 -9.50 -4.87 4.53
N GLU A 131 -8.59 -5.81 4.89
CA GLU A 131 -7.19 -5.75 4.50
C GLU A 131 -7.02 -5.93 2.98
N ARG A 132 -7.78 -6.87 2.39
CA ARG A 132 -7.74 -7.11 0.94
C ARG A 132 -8.29 -5.95 0.14
N ARG A 133 -9.40 -5.33 0.59
CA ARG A 133 -9.89 -4.09 -0.05
C ARG A 133 -8.89 -2.96 0.07
N ARG A 134 -8.29 -2.79 1.26
CA ARG A 134 -7.25 -1.78 1.47
C ARG A 134 -6.07 -1.96 0.53
N PHE A 135 -5.61 -3.19 0.33
CA PHE A 135 -4.56 -3.52 -0.63
C PHE A 135 -4.97 -3.12 -2.05
N ILE A 136 -6.11 -3.61 -2.56
CA ILE A 136 -6.58 -3.30 -3.92
C ILE A 136 -6.74 -1.78 -4.11
N ASP A 137 -7.35 -1.09 -3.14
CA ASP A 137 -7.60 0.35 -3.23
C ASP A 137 -6.31 1.15 -3.25
N LEU A 138 -5.33 0.74 -2.46
CA LEU A 138 -4.05 1.41 -2.41
C LEU A 138 -3.31 1.30 -3.75
N GLU A 139 -3.24 0.08 -4.28
CA GLU A 139 -2.56 -0.17 -5.55
C GLU A 139 -3.25 0.54 -6.72
N LEU A 140 -4.56 0.42 -6.81
CA LEU A 140 -5.32 1.11 -7.85
C LEU A 140 -5.22 2.63 -7.73
N CYS A 141 -5.19 3.20 -6.53
CA CYS A 141 -4.99 4.64 -6.35
C CYS A 141 -3.63 5.11 -6.85
N GLN A 142 -2.57 4.30 -6.71
CA GLN A 142 -1.25 4.63 -7.23
C GLN A 142 -1.19 4.58 -8.77
N LEU A 143 -1.99 3.71 -9.39
CA LEU A 143 -1.97 3.44 -10.82
C LEU A 143 -2.98 4.27 -11.63
N ASP A 144 -4.11 4.63 -11.03
CA ASP A 144 -5.24 5.25 -11.72
C ASP A 144 -5.83 6.43 -10.90
N LYS A 145 -5.54 7.66 -11.36
CA LYS A 145 -6.08 8.88 -10.72
C LYS A 145 -7.61 8.98 -10.78
N MET A 146 -8.25 8.38 -11.79
CA MET A 146 -9.71 8.32 -11.88
C MET A 146 -10.28 7.39 -10.81
N TYR A 147 -9.63 6.23 -10.58
CA TYR A 147 -10.01 5.34 -9.49
C TYR A 147 -9.94 6.03 -8.13
N LEU A 148 -8.87 6.76 -7.86
CA LEU A 148 -8.72 7.54 -6.63
C LEU A 148 -9.86 8.55 -6.44
N SER A 149 -10.24 9.24 -7.53
CA SER A 149 -11.36 10.19 -7.50
C SER A 149 -12.69 9.47 -7.24
N ASP A 150 -12.96 8.39 -7.97
CA ASP A 150 -14.18 7.59 -7.83
C ASP A 150 -14.29 7.00 -6.42
N LEU A 151 -13.20 6.46 -5.87
CA LEU A 151 -13.15 5.91 -4.51
C LEU A 151 -13.42 7.00 -3.44
N SER A 152 -12.83 8.19 -3.62
CA SER A 152 -13.05 9.32 -2.71
C SER A 152 -14.51 9.76 -2.72
N ASN A 153 -15.10 9.94 -3.92
CA ASN A 153 -16.49 10.32 -4.08
C ASN A 153 -17.44 9.25 -3.54
N TYR A 154 -17.19 7.98 -3.87
CA TYR A 154 -17.96 6.85 -3.35
C TYR A 154 -17.99 6.83 -1.81
N ASN A 155 -16.83 6.95 -1.18
CA ASN A 155 -16.74 6.96 0.29
C ASN A 155 -17.44 8.17 0.91
N HIS A 156 -17.36 9.34 0.27
CA HIS A 156 -18.09 10.51 0.72
C HIS A 156 -19.61 10.27 0.65
N ILE A 157 -20.11 9.81 -0.49
CA ILE A 157 -21.54 9.53 -0.70
C ILE A 157 -22.02 8.42 0.23
N LEU A 158 -21.27 7.36 0.40
CA LEU A 158 -21.57 6.27 1.33
C LEU A 158 -21.76 6.79 2.76
N ASN A 159 -20.87 7.68 3.21
CA ASN A 159 -20.98 8.29 4.53
C ASN A 159 -22.21 9.20 4.66
N GLN A 160 -22.53 10.00 3.63
CA GLN A 160 -23.71 10.85 3.62
C GLN A 160 -25.00 10.01 3.59
N ARG A 161 -25.05 8.97 2.75
CA ARG A 161 -26.18 8.04 2.70
C ARG A 161 -26.40 7.35 4.06
N ASN A 162 -25.31 6.86 4.68
CA ASN A 162 -25.40 6.22 6.01
C ASN A 162 -25.85 7.21 7.10
N LYS A 163 -25.47 8.49 7.00
CA LYS A 163 -25.97 9.54 7.89
C LYS A 163 -27.46 9.76 7.66
N LEU A 164 -27.87 9.89 6.40
CA LEU A 164 -29.29 10.06 6.04
C LEU A 164 -30.13 8.88 6.52
N LEU A 165 -29.68 7.63 6.36
CA LEU A 165 -30.38 6.45 6.86
C LEU A 165 -30.62 6.50 8.37
N LYS A 166 -29.68 7.05 9.15
CA LYS A 166 -29.85 7.28 10.59
C LYS A 166 -30.87 8.37 10.88
N ASP A 167 -30.79 9.49 10.11
CA ASP A 167 -31.68 10.62 10.29
C ASP A 167 -33.15 10.27 9.94
N ILE A 168 -33.38 9.43 8.93
CA ILE A 168 -34.71 8.93 8.51
C ILE A 168 -35.42 8.18 9.65
N CYS A 169 -34.69 7.51 10.55
CA CYS A 169 -35.29 6.84 11.72
C CYS A 169 -36.09 7.83 12.61
N TYR A 170 -35.75 9.10 12.59
CA TYR A 170 -36.41 10.16 13.39
C TYR A 170 -37.22 11.13 12.51
N ARG A 171 -36.93 11.20 11.21
CA ARG A 171 -37.51 12.15 10.25
C ARG A 171 -37.85 11.45 8.94
N GLN A 172 -39.03 10.85 8.87
CA GLN A 172 -39.45 10.08 7.68
C GLN A 172 -39.63 10.95 6.42
N ASP A 173 -39.83 12.27 6.58
CA ASP A 173 -39.87 13.22 5.47
C ASP A 173 -38.60 13.24 4.63
N LEU A 174 -37.48 12.79 5.18
CA LEU A 174 -36.20 12.71 4.46
C LEU A 174 -36.08 11.49 3.51
N LEU A 175 -37.02 10.55 3.59
CA LEU A 175 -36.98 9.31 2.79
C LEU A 175 -36.97 9.58 1.27
N ASP A 176 -37.62 10.64 0.83
CA ASP A 176 -37.71 11.03 -0.58
C ASP A 176 -36.40 11.57 -1.14
N THR A 177 -35.43 11.89 -0.26
CA THR A 177 -34.09 12.34 -0.68
C THR A 177 -33.10 11.18 -0.88
N LEU A 178 -33.43 9.97 -0.41
CA LEU A 178 -32.55 8.79 -0.48
C LEU A 178 -32.17 8.41 -1.94
N PRO A 179 -33.08 8.46 -2.93
CA PRO A 179 -32.76 8.11 -4.31
C PRO A 179 -31.64 8.97 -4.93
N VAL A 180 -31.48 10.23 -4.50
CA VAL A 180 -30.41 11.10 -4.98
C VAL A 180 -29.03 10.57 -4.60
N TRP A 181 -28.90 10.05 -3.37
CA TRP A 181 -27.67 9.42 -2.90
C TRP A 181 -27.47 8.04 -3.53
N ASP A 182 -28.55 7.28 -3.76
CA ASP A 182 -28.50 5.99 -4.42
C ASP A 182 -27.95 6.10 -5.85
N MET A 183 -28.43 7.06 -6.66
CA MET A 183 -27.91 7.31 -8.01
C MET A 183 -26.41 7.58 -8.04
N GLN A 184 -25.93 8.46 -7.16
CA GLN A 184 -24.51 8.80 -7.08
C GLN A 184 -23.67 7.60 -6.58
N LEU A 185 -24.18 6.83 -5.62
CA LEU A 185 -23.53 5.64 -5.11
C LEU A 185 -23.35 4.58 -6.20
N LEU A 186 -24.39 4.39 -7.02
CA LEU A 186 -24.38 3.48 -8.17
C LEU A 186 -23.36 3.89 -9.22
N GLU A 187 -23.31 5.17 -9.57
CA GLU A 187 -22.38 5.68 -10.58
C GLU A 187 -20.93 5.37 -10.24
N TYR A 188 -20.48 5.78 -9.06
CA TYR A 188 -19.09 5.57 -8.65
C TYR A 188 -18.82 4.11 -8.27
N GLY A 189 -19.79 3.44 -7.66
CA GLY A 189 -19.64 2.05 -7.24
C GLY A 189 -19.45 1.08 -8.40
N ARG A 190 -20.19 1.23 -9.50
CA ARG A 190 -20.02 0.44 -10.73
C ARG A 190 -18.61 0.56 -11.29
N ARG A 191 -18.08 1.79 -11.36
CA ARG A 191 -16.71 2.03 -11.86
C ARG A 191 -15.65 1.37 -10.97
N ILE A 192 -15.83 1.42 -9.65
CA ILE A 192 -14.92 0.77 -8.69
C ILE A 192 -14.94 -0.75 -8.89
N ILE A 193 -16.11 -1.38 -8.98
CA ILE A 193 -16.24 -2.82 -9.17
C ILE A 193 -15.53 -3.26 -10.46
N GLN A 194 -15.77 -2.56 -11.56
CA GLN A 194 -15.16 -2.87 -12.87
C GLN A 194 -13.64 -2.76 -12.82
N LYS A 195 -13.10 -1.70 -12.19
CA LYS A 195 -11.66 -1.49 -12.06
C LYS A 195 -11.00 -2.55 -11.18
N ARG A 196 -11.62 -2.92 -10.05
CA ARG A 196 -11.13 -3.97 -9.17
C ARG A 196 -11.13 -5.33 -9.84
N LYS A 197 -12.21 -5.66 -10.57
CA LYS A 197 -12.31 -6.90 -11.35
C LYS A 197 -11.16 -7.03 -12.32
N LYS A 198 -10.93 -6.00 -13.15
CA LYS A 198 -9.82 -5.97 -14.11
C LYS A 198 -8.46 -6.09 -13.42
N PHE A 199 -8.24 -5.36 -12.33
CA PHE A 199 -6.99 -5.39 -11.58
C PHE A 199 -6.68 -6.80 -11.05
N VAL A 200 -7.65 -7.46 -10.41
CA VAL A 200 -7.46 -8.81 -9.85
C VAL A 200 -7.26 -9.84 -10.97
N GLU A 201 -7.94 -9.71 -12.10
CA GLU A 201 -7.73 -10.58 -13.27
C GLU A 201 -6.31 -10.45 -13.84
N GLU A 202 -5.80 -9.24 -13.95
CA GLU A 202 -4.41 -8.99 -14.42
C GLU A 202 -3.39 -9.51 -13.41
N LEU A 203 -3.60 -9.24 -12.13
CA LEU A 203 -2.75 -9.74 -11.04
C LEU A 203 -2.74 -11.26 -10.99
N ASN A 204 -3.90 -11.91 -11.19
CA ASN A 204 -4.02 -13.36 -11.20
C ASN A 204 -3.17 -14.02 -12.30
N LYS A 205 -3.08 -13.41 -13.48
CA LYS A 205 -2.24 -13.92 -14.58
C LYS A 205 -0.76 -13.95 -14.20
N ILE A 206 -0.31 -12.97 -13.43
CA ILE A 206 1.08 -12.84 -13.00
C ILE A 206 1.38 -13.78 -11.83
N ILE A 207 0.50 -13.79 -10.83
CA ILE A 207 0.76 -14.51 -9.58
C ILE A 207 0.83 -16.03 -9.76
N ILE A 208 0.06 -16.58 -10.71
CA ILE A 208 0.10 -18.01 -11.03
C ILE A 208 1.52 -18.43 -11.40
N GLN A 209 2.19 -17.66 -12.25
CA GLN A 209 3.54 -17.95 -12.71
C GLN A 209 4.57 -17.76 -11.59
N ILE A 210 4.50 -16.64 -10.87
CA ILE A 210 5.43 -16.34 -9.78
C ILE A 210 5.31 -17.38 -8.67
N HIS A 211 4.09 -17.72 -8.27
CA HIS A 211 3.89 -18.73 -7.22
C HIS A 211 4.36 -20.11 -7.63
N SER A 212 4.12 -20.50 -8.88
CA SER A 212 4.65 -21.77 -9.42
C SER A 212 6.18 -21.81 -9.34
N ASN A 213 6.87 -20.73 -9.72
CA ASN A 213 8.31 -20.65 -9.63
C ASN A 213 8.83 -20.77 -8.19
N ILE A 214 8.20 -20.08 -7.23
CA ILE A 214 8.60 -20.11 -5.81
C ILE A 214 8.31 -21.47 -5.17
N SER A 215 7.19 -22.12 -5.53
CA SER A 215 6.79 -23.42 -4.99
C SER A 215 7.46 -24.61 -5.68
N GLY A 216 8.29 -24.37 -6.69
CA GLY A 216 8.91 -25.44 -7.51
C GLY A 216 7.90 -26.21 -8.34
N GLY A 217 6.84 -25.57 -8.80
CA GLY A 217 5.78 -26.14 -9.62
C GLY A 217 4.77 -27.02 -8.86
N LYS A 218 4.86 -27.05 -7.53
CA LYS A 218 4.04 -27.95 -6.69
C LYS A 218 2.65 -27.40 -6.38
N GLU A 219 2.47 -26.09 -6.46
CA GLU A 219 1.24 -25.42 -6.03
C GLU A 219 0.79 -24.40 -7.10
N LYS A 220 -0.50 -24.36 -7.35
CA LYS A 220 -1.14 -23.38 -8.23
C LYS A 220 -1.98 -22.42 -7.39
N LEU A 221 -1.45 -21.23 -7.13
CA LEU A 221 -2.19 -20.16 -6.46
C LEU A 221 -3.07 -19.43 -7.47
N VAL A 222 -4.33 -19.24 -7.09
CA VAL A 222 -5.32 -18.50 -7.89
C VAL A 222 -5.96 -17.40 -7.05
N LEU A 223 -6.02 -16.19 -7.61
CA LEU A 223 -6.77 -15.06 -7.09
C LEU A 223 -8.10 -14.94 -7.81
N LYS A 224 -9.15 -14.67 -7.04
CA LYS A 224 -10.47 -14.39 -7.58
C LYS A 224 -11.07 -13.17 -6.89
N TYR A 225 -11.53 -12.20 -7.67
CA TYR A 225 -12.32 -11.10 -7.13
C TYR A 225 -13.73 -11.61 -6.78
N GLU A 226 -14.18 -11.32 -5.57
CA GLU A 226 -15.50 -11.65 -5.05
C GLU A 226 -16.26 -10.36 -4.76
N PRO A 227 -16.89 -9.74 -5.77
CA PRO A 227 -17.72 -8.58 -5.54
C PRO A 227 -18.89 -8.94 -4.64
N ASN A 228 -19.25 -8.04 -3.73
CA ASN A 228 -20.47 -8.18 -2.93
C ASN A 228 -21.70 -8.20 -3.84
N ILE A 229 -21.62 -7.47 -4.94
CA ILE A 229 -22.61 -7.41 -6.00
C ILE A 229 -21.94 -7.18 -7.35
N ASP A 230 -22.45 -7.80 -8.39
CA ASP A 230 -22.01 -7.52 -9.77
C ASP A 230 -22.48 -6.12 -10.19
N ASP A 231 -21.63 -5.41 -10.95
CA ASP A 231 -21.91 -4.03 -11.36
C ASP A 231 -23.19 -3.89 -12.18
N ILE A 232 -23.59 -4.92 -12.92
CA ILE A 232 -24.83 -4.97 -13.72
C ILE A 232 -26.07 -4.98 -12.82
N PHE A 233 -26.04 -5.74 -11.73
CA PHE A 233 -27.18 -5.92 -10.81
C PHE A 233 -27.18 -4.94 -9.62
N PHE A 234 -26.23 -4.00 -9.57
CA PHE A 234 -26.05 -3.16 -8.39
C PHE A 234 -27.28 -2.30 -8.08
N GLU A 235 -28.01 -1.81 -9.09
CA GLU A 235 -29.20 -0.99 -8.90
C GLU A 235 -30.34 -1.80 -8.29
N ASP A 236 -30.65 -2.96 -8.86
CA ASP A 236 -31.75 -3.83 -8.40
C ASP A 236 -31.51 -4.31 -6.97
N GLU A 237 -30.26 -4.67 -6.66
CA GLU A 237 -29.88 -5.13 -5.32
C GLU A 237 -29.89 -3.99 -4.31
N LEU A 238 -29.48 -2.78 -4.68
CA LEU A 238 -29.53 -1.62 -3.79
C LEU A 238 -30.99 -1.24 -3.47
N LEU A 239 -31.88 -1.32 -4.47
CA LEU A 239 -33.33 -1.11 -4.27
C LEU A 239 -33.93 -2.21 -3.37
N SER A 240 -33.57 -3.45 -3.61
CA SER A 240 -34.05 -4.59 -2.79
C SER A 240 -33.54 -4.51 -1.35
N ALA A 241 -32.33 -4.01 -1.14
CA ALA A 241 -31.74 -3.83 0.19
C ALA A 241 -32.32 -2.64 0.97
N LYS A 242 -33.13 -1.76 0.36
CA LYS A 242 -33.61 -0.51 0.98
C LYS A 242 -34.22 -0.70 2.38
N GLN A 243 -35.10 -1.68 2.53
CA GLN A 243 -35.74 -1.96 3.83
C GLN A 243 -34.74 -2.44 4.89
N LYS A 244 -33.76 -3.25 4.48
CA LYS A 244 -32.68 -3.72 5.34
C LYS A 244 -31.76 -2.57 5.74
N ASP A 245 -31.42 -1.69 4.80
CA ASP A 245 -30.59 -0.52 5.04
C ASP A 245 -31.23 0.45 6.02
N LEU A 246 -32.53 0.72 5.87
CA LEU A 246 -33.33 1.52 6.80
C LEU A 246 -33.33 0.91 8.21
N LYS A 247 -33.54 -0.40 8.32
CA LYS A 247 -33.54 -1.09 9.61
C LYS A 247 -32.19 -1.08 10.31
N LEU A 248 -31.10 -1.24 9.55
CA LEU A 248 -29.73 -1.28 10.08
C LEU A 248 -29.04 0.10 10.12
N CYS A 249 -29.71 1.14 9.61
CA CYS A 249 -29.18 2.50 9.47
C CYS A 249 -27.81 2.56 8.78
N GLN A 250 -27.57 1.66 7.81
CA GLN A 250 -26.33 1.57 7.05
C GLN A 250 -26.54 0.91 5.68
N THR A 251 -25.70 1.26 4.73
CA THR A 251 -25.66 0.64 3.40
C THR A 251 -25.09 -0.77 3.49
N THR A 252 -25.84 -1.76 3.02
CA THR A 252 -25.47 -3.18 3.14
C THR A 252 -24.96 -3.80 1.83
N VAL A 253 -25.09 -3.09 0.70
CA VAL A 253 -24.71 -3.56 -0.65
C VAL A 253 -23.76 -2.57 -1.30
N GLY A 254 -22.72 -3.08 -1.97
CA GLY A 254 -21.79 -2.28 -2.75
C GLY A 254 -20.32 -2.64 -2.53
N PRO A 255 -19.39 -1.98 -3.27
CA PRO A 255 -17.95 -2.32 -3.27
C PRO A 255 -17.23 -2.17 -1.92
N HIS A 256 -17.79 -1.47 -0.96
CA HIS A 256 -17.29 -1.41 0.42
C HIS A 256 -17.46 -2.74 1.18
N ARG A 257 -18.13 -3.75 0.58
CA ARG A 257 -18.34 -5.11 1.09
C ARG A 257 -17.62 -6.19 0.30
N ASP A 258 -16.92 -5.83 -0.79
CA ASP A 258 -16.19 -6.78 -1.64
C ASP A 258 -15.11 -7.55 -0.89
N ASP A 259 -14.73 -8.69 -1.49
CA ASP A 259 -13.61 -9.50 -1.03
C ASP A 259 -12.74 -9.98 -2.21
N MET A 260 -11.63 -10.60 -1.88
CA MET A 260 -10.74 -11.29 -2.81
C MET A 260 -10.35 -12.65 -2.20
N LEU A 261 -10.58 -13.71 -2.94
CA LEU A 261 -10.26 -15.08 -2.54
C LEU A 261 -8.87 -15.46 -3.04
N PHE A 262 -8.10 -16.08 -2.16
CA PHE A 262 -6.85 -16.77 -2.49
C PHE A 262 -7.06 -18.27 -2.32
N SER A 263 -6.82 -19.05 -3.37
CA SER A 263 -6.97 -20.51 -3.33
C SER A 263 -5.76 -21.22 -3.93
N ILE A 264 -5.39 -22.34 -3.33
CA ILE A 264 -4.41 -23.29 -3.86
C ILE A 264 -5.17 -24.59 -4.13
N GLU A 265 -5.09 -25.10 -5.38
CA GLU A 265 -5.83 -26.27 -5.84
C GLU A 265 -7.34 -26.20 -5.49
N GLY A 266 -7.92 -25.00 -5.56
CA GLY A 266 -9.33 -24.75 -5.26
C GLY A 266 -9.67 -24.64 -3.77
N VAL A 267 -8.70 -24.76 -2.87
CA VAL A 267 -8.89 -24.67 -1.42
C VAL A 267 -8.57 -23.27 -0.92
N ASP A 268 -9.47 -22.64 -0.18
CA ASP A 268 -9.28 -21.30 0.45
C ASP A 268 -8.11 -21.36 1.45
N ILE A 269 -6.99 -20.69 1.12
CA ILE A 269 -5.78 -20.71 1.94
C ILE A 269 -5.89 -19.90 3.23
N ARG A 270 -6.85 -18.99 3.34
CA ARG A 270 -7.12 -18.27 4.59
C ARG A 270 -7.59 -19.23 5.67
N LYS A 271 -8.45 -20.19 5.30
CA LYS A 271 -9.08 -21.13 6.24
C LYS A 271 -8.27 -22.39 6.44
N PHE A 272 -7.69 -22.90 5.37
CA PHE A 272 -7.14 -24.25 5.32
C PHE A 272 -5.66 -24.30 4.91
N GLY A 273 -5.08 -23.17 4.51
CA GLY A 273 -3.68 -23.10 4.10
C GLY A 273 -2.71 -23.25 5.28
N SER A 274 -1.62 -24.00 5.07
CA SER A 274 -0.51 -24.04 6.03
C SER A 274 0.14 -22.64 6.16
N GLN A 275 0.86 -22.40 7.25
CA GLN A 275 1.61 -21.15 7.45
C GLN A 275 2.62 -20.91 6.31
N GLY A 276 3.26 -21.98 5.82
CA GLY A 276 4.19 -21.90 4.69
C GLY A 276 3.48 -21.45 3.40
N GLN A 277 2.30 -22.01 3.09
CA GLN A 277 1.49 -21.61 1.95
C GLN A 277 1.03 -20.16 2.04
N GLN A 278 0.58 -19.73 3.20
CA GLN A 278 0.15 -18.35 3.43
C GLN A 278 1.31 -17.35 3.24
N ARG A 279 2.51 -17.65 3.77
CA ARG A 279 3.72 -16.83 3.59
C ARG A 279 4.17 -16.80 2.13
N THR A 280 4.19 -17.95 1.45
CA THR A 280 4.54 -18.01 0.02
C THR A 280 3.54 -17.22 -0.83
N SER A 281 2.26 -17.30 -0.50
CA SER A 281 1.22 -16.56 -1.22
C SER A 281 1.33 -15.05 -1.03
N ALA A 282 1.66 -14.58 0.19
CA ALA A 282 1.93 -13.17 0.46
C ALA A 282 3.15 -12.67 -0.33
N LEU A 283 4.25 -13.43 -0.34
CA LEU A 283 5.43 -13.13 -1.15
C LEU A 283 5.08 -13.08 -2.65
N SER A 284 4.35 -14.08 -3.14
CA SER A 284 3.94 -14.14 -4.56
C SER A 284 3.05 -12.96 -4.94
N LEU A 285 2.17 -12.54 -4.04
CA LEU A 285 1.31 -11.35 -4.23
C LEU A 285 2.16 -10.10 -4.40
N LYS A 286 3.11 -9.85 -3.51
CA LYS A 286 3.95 -8.66 -3.53
C LYS A 286 4.88 -8.62 -4.74
N LEU A 287 5.44 -9.75 -5.15
CA LEU A 287 6.24 -9.83 -6.38
C LEU A 287 5.38 -9.60 -7.63
N SER A 288 4.14 -10.12 -7.62
CA SER A 288 3.19 -9.89 -8.73
C SER A 288 2.76 -8.42 -8.84
N GLU A 289 2.64 -7.74 -7.71
CA GLU A 289 2.39 -6.30 -7.63
C GLU A 289 3.50 -5.51 -8.32
N ILE A 290 4.77 -5.84 -8.07
CA ILE A 290 5.91 -5.19 -8.74
C ILE A 290 5.79 -5.29 -10.26
N ASP A 291 5.52 -6.49 -10.78
CA ASP A 291 5.40 -6.73 -12.21
C ASP A 291 4.18 -6.02 -12.81
N LEU A 292 3.07 -6.01 -12.10
CA LEU A 292 1.86 -5.30 -12.52
C LEU A 292 2.09 -3.79 -12.58
N VAL A 293 2.73 -3.23 -11.55
CA VAL A 293 3.09 -1.81 -11.50
C VAL A 293 4.02 -1.46 -12.66
N LYS A 294 5.11 -2.22 -12.86
CA LYS A 294 6.03 -2.01 -14.00
C LYS A 294 5.29 -1.94 -15.35
N LYS A 295 4.37 -2.89 -15.58
CA LYS A 295 3.55 -2.93 -16.81
C LYS A 295 2.64 -1.72 -16.95
N SER A 296 2.03 -1.28 -15.84
CA SER A 296 1.03 -0.22 -15.86
C SER A 296 1.63 1.19 -16.02
N ILE A 297 2.77 1.44 -15.38
CA ILE A 297 3.40 2.78 -15.39
C ILE A 297 4.53 2.91 -16.43
N HIS A 298 4.90 1.83 -17.12
CA HIS A 298 6.06 1.75 -18.03
C HIS A 298 7.35 2.30 -17.40
N ASN A 299 7.52 2.04 -16.10
CA ASN A 299 8.67 2.45 -15.29
C ASN A 299 8.84 1.46 -14.12
N THR A 300 9.94 1.54 -13.39
CA THR A 300 10.14 0.74 -12.18
C THR A 300 9.64 1.49 -10.95
N PRO A 301 8.85 0.86 -10.06
CA PRO A 301 8.54 1.43 -8.75
C PRO A 301 9.80 1.46 -7.87
N VAL A 302 9.74 2.18 -6.75
CA VAL A 302 10.69 2.02 -5.64
C VAL A 302 10.19 0.90 -4.73
N LEU A 303 11.07 -0.02 -4.37
CA LEU A 303 10.74 -1.14 -3.48
C LEU A 303 11.25 -0.84 -2.07
N LEU A 304 10.38 -0.96 -1.10
CA LEU A 304 10.70 -0.84 0.32
C LEU A 304 10.48 -2.21 0.99
N LEU A 305 11.54 -2.79 1.56
CA LEU A 305 11.50 -4.08 2.27
C LEU A 305 11.76 -3.86 3.76
N ASP A 306 10.75 -4.02 4.59
CA ASP A 306 10.85 -3.84 6.04
C ASP A 306 10.99 -5.19 6.75
N ASP A 307 12.21 -5.57 7.07
CA ASP A 307 12.60 -6.77 7.84
C ASP A 307 12.04 -8.11 7.26
N VAL A 308 11.80 -8.14 5.95
CA VAL A 308 11.14 -9.28 5.27
C VAL A 308 12.07 -10.48 5.15
N LEU A 309 13.36 -10.26 4.93
CA LEU A 309 14.30 -11.33 4.64
C LEU A 309 14.46 -12.29 5.82
N SER A 310 14.37 -11.79 7.05
CA SER A 310 14.45 -12.61 8.27
C SER A 310 13.32 -13.66 8.38
N GLU A 311 12.19 -13.44 7.69
CA GLU A 311 11.04 -14.36 7.71
C GLU A 311 11.03 -15.38 6.57
N LEU A 312 11.99 -15.28 5.64
CA LEU A 312 12.06 -16.12 4.45
C LEU A 312 13.18 -17.16 4.60
N ASP A 313 12.94 -18.38 4.11
CA ASP A 313 13.99 -19.35 3.90
C ASP A 313 14.92 -18.94 2.74
N SER A 314 16.10 -19.55 2.66
CA SER A 314 17.13 -19.20 1.67
C SER A 314 16.65 -19.26 0.22
N ASN A 315 15.76 -20.19 -0.13
CA ASN A 315 15.25 -20.28 -1.51
C ASN A 315 14.36 -19.11 -1.85
N ARG A 316 13.46 -18.70 -0.94
CA ARG A 316 12.58 -17.54 -1.11
C ARG A 316 13.36 -16.24 -1.07
N GLN A 317 14.37 -16.12 -0.20
CA GLN A 317 15.29 -14.98 -0.17
C GLN A 317 15.98 -14.81 -1.52
N ASN A 318 16.61 -15.88 -2.04
CA ASN A 318 17.28 -15.84 -3.33
C ASN A 318 16.33 -15.48 -4.48
N TYR A 319 15.11 -16.03 -4.47
CA TYR A 319 14.12 -15.69 -5.49
C TYR A 319 13.73 -14.21 -5.43
N LEU A 320 13.46 -13.68 -4.24
CA LEU A 320 13.15 -12.26 -4.04
C LEU A 320 14.31 -11.37 -4.51
N LEU A 321 15.52 -11.62 -4.03
CA LEU A 321 16.70 -10.82 -4.37
C LEU A 321 16.99 -10.82 -5.87
N ASN A 322 16.87 -11.96 -6.55
CA ASN A 322 17.04 -12.05 -8.00
C ASN A 322 15.92 -11.33 -8.80
N SER A 323 14.73 -11.20 -8.22
CA SER A 323 13.59 -10.55 -8.87
C SER A 323 13.64 -9.02 -8.84
N ILE A 324 14.55 -8.43 -8.04
CA ILE A 324 14.58 -6.98 -7.76
C ILE A 324 15.85 -6.28 -8.23
N THR A 325 16.71 -6.94 -9.00
CA THR A 325 18.05 -6.44 -9.39
C THR A 325 18.02 -5.09 -10.13
N ASP A 326 16.96 -4.81 -10.88
CA ASP A 326 16.83 -3.58 -11.69
C ASP A 326 15.92 -2.51 -11.04
N ILE A 327 15.67 -2.63 -9.74
CA ILE A 327 14.75 -1.76 -9.01
C ILE A 327 15.49 -1.09 -7.87
N GLN A 328 15.34 0.23 -7.71
CA GLN A 328 15.80 0.84 -6.46
C GLN A 328 15.10 0.20 -5.29
N THR A 329 15.89 -0.39 -4.40
CA THR A 329 15.39 -1.10 -3.23
C THR A 329 15.98 -0.51 -1.97
N ILE A 330 15.13 -0.23 -0.97
CA ILE A 330 15.56 0.20 0.37
C ILE A 330 15.12 -0.90 1.34
N ILE A 331 16.10 -1.55 1.97
CA ILE A 331 15.91 -2.73 2.80
C ILE A 331 16.26 -2.40 4.25
N THR A 332 15.41 -2.78 5.19
CA THR A 332 15.77 -2.79 6.61
C THR A 332 16.08 -4.21 7.08
N CYS A 333 17.10 -4.37 7.93
CA CYS A 333 17.47 -5.65 8.53
C CYS A 333 18.16 -5.43 9.88
N THR A 334 18.31 -6.50 10.66
CA THR A 334 19.06 -6.46 11.92
C THR A 334 20.55 -6.69 11.73
N GLY A 335 20.97 -7.42 10.68
CA GLY A 335 22.36 -7.71 10.36
C GLY A 335 22.59 -7.87 8.85
N LEU A 336 23.84 -7.95 8.43
CA LEU A 336 24.24 -8.03 7.02
C LEU A 336 24.57 -9.45 6.54
N GLU A 337 24.59 -10.43 7.45
CA GLU A 337 25.08 -11.79 7.18
C GLU A 337 24.36 -12.50 6.03
N GLU A 338 23.06 -12.26 5.87
CA GLU A 338 22.23 -12.89 4.82
C GLU A 338 22.62 -12.39 3.43
N PHE A 339 22.96 -11.09 3.31
CA PHE A 339 23.37 -10.48 2.04
C PHE A 339 24.74 -10.96 1.60
N VAL A 340 25.67 -11.11 2.56
CA VAL A 340 27.01 -11.64 2.32
C VAL A 340 26.93 -13.08 1.84
N LYS A 341 26.14 -13.93 2.51
CA LYS A 341 25.94 -15.34 2.11
C LYS A 341 25.41 -15.47 0.69
N ASN A 342 24.47 -14.61 0.31
CA ASN A 342 23.82 -14.65 -0.99
C ASN A 342 24.57 -13.88 -2.08
N ARG A 343 25.75 -13.29 -1.78
CA ARG A 343 26.55 -12.46 -2.71
C ARG A 343 25.72 -11.39 -3.40
N PHE A 344 24.76 -10.80 -2.68
CA PHE A 344 23.88 -9.79 -3.23
C PHE A 344 24.62 -8.47 -3.38
N HIS A 345 24.49 -7.81 -4.54
CA HIS A 345 25.15 -6.54 -4.79
C HIS A 345 24.48 -5.42 -4.00
N ILE A 346 25.24 -4.78 -3.13
CA ILE A 346 24.80 -3.68 -2.27
C ILE A 346 25.46 -2.39 -2.73
N ASN A 347 24.69 -1.36 -2.98
CA ASN A 347 25.20 -0.07 -3.42
C ASN A 347 25.53 0.85 -2.24
N ARG A 348 24.66 0.87 -1.21
CA ARG A 348 24.90 1.66 0.00
C ARG A 348 24.46 0.93 1.25
N ILE A 349 25.23 1.15 2.31
CA ILE A 349 24.95 0.61 3.64
C ILE A 349 24.85 1.75 4.65
N PHE A 350 23.81 1.72 5.45
CA PHE A 350 23.56 2.67 6.52
C PHE A 350 23.37 1.95 7.84
N GLN A 351 24.15 2.30 8.84
CA GLN A 351 23.95 1.85 10.20
C GLN A 351 23.03 2.82 10.93
N VAL A 352 21.97 2.30 11.54
CA VAL A 352 21.00 3.11 12.29
C VAL A 352 21.13 2.81 13.77
N ILE A 353 21.46 3.84 14.56
CA ILE A 353 21.67 3.76 16.01
C ILE A 353 20.97 4.95 16.66
N GLU A 354 20.00 4.71 17.54
CA GLU A 354 19.29 5.71 18.34
C GLU A 354 18.81 6.95 17.54
N GLY A 355 18.22 6.70 16.38
CA GLY A 355 17.73 7.79 15.51
C GLY A 355 18.82 8.58 14.79
N LYS A 356 20.04 8.06 14.71
CA LYS A 356 21.13 8.59 13.89
C LYS A 356 21.50 7.59 12.83
N VAL A 357 21.85 8.09 11.64
CA VAL A 357 22.22 7.27 10.48
C VAL A 357 23.66 7.55 10.10
N TYR A 358 24.44 6.49 10.01
CA TYR A 358 25.86 6.53 9.64
C TYR A 358 26.02 5.75 8.34
N GLN A 359 26.48 6.43 7.30
CA GLN A 359 26.83 5.76 6.04
C GLN A 359 28.13 4.97 6.26
N LYS A 360 28.12 3.70 5.84
CA LYS A 360 29.31 2.84 5.78
C LYS A 360 29.76 2.71 4.33
N GLU A 361 31.04 2.59 4.11
CA GLU A 361 31.56 2.21 2.79
C GLU A 361 31.03 0.83 2.44
N ALA A 362 30.61 0.62 1.19
CA ALA A 362 30.20 -0.70 0.71
C ALA A 362 31.45 -1.59 0.81
N ALA A 363 31.38 -2.58 1.66
CA ALA A 363 32.57 -3.27 2.11
C ALA A 363 33.17 -4.13 0.99
N ASP A 364 34.39 -3.79 0.58
CA ASP A 364 35.39 -4.77 0.14
C ASP A 364 35.90 -5.64 1.33
N ASP A 365 35.36 -5.39 2.55
CA ASP A 365 35.81 -5.99 3.85
C ASP A 365 34.67 -6.74 4.62
N ILE A 366 33.65 -7.32 3.96
CA ILE A 366 32.72 -8.24 4.65
C ILE A 366 32.83 -9.65 4.11
#